data_bd4c0a2dfc26f4b646aa5a4be2bd8073
#
_entry.id   bd4c0a2dfc26f4b646aa5a4be2bd8073
#
_cell.length_a   1.000
_cell.length_b   1.000
_cell.length_c   1.000
_cell.angle_alpha   90.00
_cell.angle_beta   90.00
_cell.angle_gamma   90.00
#
_symmetry.space_group_name_H-M   'P 1'
#
loop_
_entity.id
_entity.type
_entity.pdbx_description
1 polymer ?
#
loop_
_entity_poly.entity_id
_entity_poly.type
_entity_poly.pdbx_seq_one_letter_code
_entity_poly.pdbx_strand_id
1 'polypeptide(L)'
;YKHCGEYLDIHCGGIDNAFPHHTNEIAQSEAFLGHKWCPYWFHVLHLNDARGKMSKSKGGFLTVSLLEEKGYNPLVYRMFCLQSHYRKPLTFSYDNLDNTATAYNKLVKRISALSRDGEPDMAKAEELTKGFSEALDNDLNTSLALTCVYDVLKADADDATKLYVIGEFDKVLSLDLTKVPESNK
;
A
#
# COMPACT_ATOMS: atom_id res chain seq x y z
N TYR A 1 -25.22 5.53 -10.13
CA TYR A 1 -26.07 6.71 -9.91
C TYR A 1 -26.78 6.66 -8.56
N LYS A 2 -27.61 5.62 -8.31
CA LYS A 2 -28.47 5.53 -7.10
C LYS A 2 -27.71 5.65 -5.78
N HIS A 3 -26.48 5.13 -5.70
CA HIS A 3 -25.69 5.05 -4.47
C HIS A 3 -24.50 5.99 -4.45
N CYS A 4 -23.88 6.25 -5.61
CA CYS A 4 -22.67 7.06 -5.74
C CYS A 4 -22.91 8.44 -6.35
N GLY A 5 -24.14 8.75 -6.76
CA GLY A 5 -24.47 10.03 -7.42
C GLY A 5 -24.09 10.07 -8.91
N GLU A 6 -24.04 11.28 -9.45
CA GLU A 6 -23.84 11.53 -10.88
C GLU A 6 -22.35 11.58 -11.27
N TYR A 7 -21.46 11.70 -10.29
CA TYR A 7 -20.02 11.78 -10.48
C TYR A 7 -19.32 10.78 -9.58
N LEU A 8 -18.36 10.09 -10.15
CA LEU A 8 -17.46 9.19 -9.44
C LEU A 8 -16.04 9.67 -9.69
N ASP A 9 -15.30 10.00 -8.65
CA ASP A 9 -13.95 10.57 -8.79
C ASP A 9 -12.98 9.55 -9.37
N ILE A 10 -12.97 8.32 -8.82
CA ILE A 10 -12.07 7.23 -9.22
C ILE A 10 -12.86 5.93 -9.28
N HIS A 11 -12.71 5.18 -10.37
CA HIS A 11 -13.22 3.81 -10.49
C HIS A 11 -12.08 2.82 -10.63
N CYS A 12 -12.08 1.79 -9.79
CA CYS A 12 -10.99 0.83 -9.69
C CYS A 12 -11.42 -0.58 -10.11
N GLY A 13 -10.47 -1.35 -10.66
CA GLY A 13 -10.70 -2.76 -10.96
C GLY A 13 -9.42 -3.51 -11.31
N GLY A 14 -9.55 -4.80 -11.60
CA GLY A 14 -8.48 -5.57 -12.21
C GLY A 14 -8.28 -5.16 -13.67
N ILE A 15 -7.12 -5.43 -14.22
CA ILE A 15 -6.82 -5.11 -15.62
C ILE A 15 -7.79 -5.78 -16.59
N ASP A 16 -8.35 -6.92 -16.26
CA ASP A 16 -9.35 -7.64 -17.02
C ASP A 16 -10.71 -6.91 -17.10
N ASN A 17 -10.98 -5.97 -16.19
CA ASN A 17 -12.17 -5.13 -16.24
C ASN A 17 -12.03 -3.95 -17.22
N ALA A 18 -10.83 -3.61 -17.66
CA ALA A 18 -10.63 -2.49 -18.59
C ALA A 18 -11.47 -2.67 -19.86
N PHE A 19 -11.55 -3.90 -20.36
CA PHE A 19 -12.37 -4.27 -21.51
C PHE A 19 -12.91 -5.71 -21.34
N PRO A 20 -14.21 -5.96 -21.60
CA PRO A 20 -15.24 -4.98 -22.02
C PRO A 20 -16.02 -4.34 -20.84
N HIS A 21 -15.74 -4.69 -19.58
CA HIS A 21 -16.57 -4.35 -18.43
C HIS A 21 -16.65 -2.81 -18.22
N HIS A 22 -15.53 -2.16 -17.96
CA HIS A 22 -15.49 -0.71 -17.69
C HIS A 22 -15.88 0.12 -18.93
N THR A 23 -15.56 -0.34 -20.15
CA THR A 23 -16.01 0.33 -21.36
C THR A 23 -17.54 0.29 -21.53
N ASN A 24 -18.19 -0.80 -21.08
CA ASN A 24 -19.63 -0.89 -21.05
C ASN A 24 -20.23 0.00 -19.95
N GLU A 25 -19.60 0.08 -18.79
CA GLU A 25 -20.04 1.00 -17.71
C GLU A 25 -19.96 2.46 -18.15
N ILE A 26 -18.90 2.87 -18.85
CA ILE A 26 -18.77 4.22 -19.43
C ILE A 26 -19.93 4.46 -20.40
N ALA A 27 -20.14 3.56 -21.36
CA ALA A 27 -21.18 3.72 -22.35
C ALA A 27 -22.58 3.84 -21.72
N GLN A 28 -22.90 3.00 -20.74
CA GLN A 28 -24.20 3.00 -20.06
C GLN A 28 -24.39 4.25 -19.18
N SER A 29 -23.39 4.59 -18.38
CA SER A 29 -23.49 5.71 -17.43
C SER A 29 -23.50 7.05 -18.15
N GLU A 30 -22.64 7.27 -19.13
CA GLU A 30 -22.55 8.54 -19.84
C GLU A 30 -23.74 8.74 -20.78
N ALA A 31 -24.26 7.67 -21.38
CA ALA A 31 -25.52 7.77 -22.16
C ALA A 31 -26.72 8.12 -21.30
N PHE A 32 -26.79 7.61 -20.06
CA PHE A 32 -27.87 7.91 -19.13
C PHE A 32 -27.75 9.32 -18.53
N LEU A 33 -26.53 9.71 -18.13
CA LEU A 33 -26.29 10.98 -17.44
C LEU A 33 -26.13 12.17 -18.39
N GLY A 34 -25.73 11.96 -19.64
CA GLY A 34 -25.47 12.99 -20.63
C GLY A 34 -24.14 13.74 -20.42
N HIS A 35 -23.28 13.25 -19.56
CA HIS A 35 -21.96 13.84 -19.28
C HIS A 35 -20.94 12.77 -18.90
N LYS A 36 -19.65 13.14 -18.87
CA LYS A 36 -18.57 12.24 -18.41
C LYS A 36 -18.80 11.87 -16.95
N TRP A 37 -18.89 10.55 -16.68
CA TRP A 37 -19.22 10.01 -15.37
C TRP A 37 -18.04 9.93 -14.42
N CYS A 38 -16.89 9.38 -14.91
CA CYS A 38 -15.71 9.14 -14.09
C CYS A 38 -14.44 9.61 -14.83
N PRO A 39 -13.65 10.54 -14.23
CA PRO A 39 -12.44 11.04 -14.88
C PRO A 39 -11.24 10.09 -14.76
N TYR A 40 -11.15 9.29 -13.67
CA TYR A 40 -9.98 8.45 -13.39
C TYR A 40 -10.35 6.98 -13.27
N TRP A 41 -9.67 6.15 -14.05
CA TRP A 41 -9.83 4.70 -14.08
C TRP A 41 -8.53 4.05 -13.65
N PHE A 42 -8.60 3.25 -12.57
CA PHE A 42 -7.42 2.65 -11.96
C PHE A 42 -7.46 1.13 -12.10
N HIS A 43 -6.49 0.55 -12.81
CA HIS A 43 -6.43 -0.89 -13.09
C HIS A 43 -5.20 -1.53 -12.47
N VAL A 44 -5.42 -2.56 -11.65
CA VAL A 44 -4.38 -3.29 -10.94
C VAL A 44 -4.13 -4.64 -11.60
N LEU A 45 -2.88 -5.02 -11.78
CA LEU A 45 -2.54 -6.37 -12.25
C LEU A 45 -2.82 -7.42 -11.17
N HIS A 46 -3.03 -8.67 -11.65
CA HIS A 46 -3.46 -9.75 -10.78
C HIS A 46 -2.39 -10.19 -9.78
N LEU A 47 -2.85 -10.61 -8.61
CA LEU A 47 -2.08 -11.47 -7.72
C LEU A 47 -2.09 -12.89 -8.27
N ASN A 48 -0.90 -13.42 -8.52
CA ASN A 48 -0.66 -14.76 -9.03
C ASN A 48 -0.12 -15.67 -7.92
N ASP A 49 -0.27 -16.98 -8.10
CA ASP A 49 0.52 -17.99 -7.39
C ASP A 49 1.40 -18.75 -8.42
N ALA A 50 2.12 -19.78 -7.98
CA ALA A 50 2.97 -20.58 -8.86
C ALA A 50 2.21 -21.25 -10.04
N ARG A 51 0.87 -21.30 -9.98
CA ARG A 51 -0.02 -21.88 -11.00
C ARG A 51 -0.66 -20.82 -11.91
N GLY A 52 -0.35 -19.54 -11.69
CA GLY A 52 -0.88 -18.39 -12.41
C GLY A 52 -1.90 -17.57 -11.61
N LYS A 53 -2.88 -16.94 -12.28
CA LYS A 53 -3.90 -16.10 -11.62
C LYS A 53 -4.64 -16.87 -10.53
N MET A 54 -4.61 -16.33 -9.31
CA MET A 54 -5.41 -16.87 -8.20
C MET A 54 -6.90 -16.63 -8.46
N SER A 55 -7.71 -17.68 -8.33
CA SER A 55 -9.16 -17.58 -8.51
C SER A 55 -9.93 -18.47 -7.53
N LYS A 56 -11.14 -18.02 -7.15
CA LYS A 56 -12.03 -18.78 -6.23
C LYS A 56 -12.37 -20.16 -6.77
N SER A 57 -12.54 -20.32 -8.09
CA SER A 57 -12.98 -21.56 -8.74
C SER A 57 -11.95 -22.68 -8.73
N LYS A 58 -10.67 -22.40 -8.44
CA LYS A 58 -9.58 -23.40 -8.45
C LYS A 58 -9.29 -24.04 -7.09
N GLY A 59 -10.05 -23.71 -6.06
CA GLY A 59 -9.79 -24.17 -4.68
C GLY A 59 -8.52 -23.53 -4.08
N GLY A 60 -8.47 -23.36 -2.77
CA GLY A 60 -7.29 -22.76 -2.11
C GLY A 60 -7.22 -21.24 -2.24
N PHE A 61 -8.38 -20.57 -2.21
CA PHE A 61 -8.44 -19.10 -2.22
C PHE A 61 -7.77 -18.54 -0.97
N LEU A 62 -6.74 -17.74 -1.17
CA LEU A 62 -6.05 -17.04 -0.10
C LEU A 62 -6.92 -15.89 0.41
N THR A 63 -7.29 -15.94 1.69
CA THR A 63 -7.95 -14.83 2.39
C THR A 63 -7.02 -14.26 3.45
N VAL A 64 -7.26 -13.02 3.86
CA VAL A 64 -6.51 -12.43 4.98
C VAL A 64 -6.74 -13.23 6.25
N SER A 65 -7.98 -13.67 6.52
CA SER A 65 -8.29 -14.52 7.67
C SER A 65 -7.49 -15.82 7.71
N LEU A 66 -7.27 -16.46 6.54
CA LEU A 66 -6.41 -17.65 6.47
C LEU A 66 -4.94 -17.33 6.82
N LEU A 67 -4.46 -16.15 6.48
CA LEU A 67 -3.11 -15.72 6.87
C LEU A 67 -3.03 -15.48 8.39
N GLU A 68 -4.06 -14.87 8.98
CA GLU A 68 -4.17 -14.68 10.43
C GLU A 68 -4.22 -16.02 11.18
N GLU A 69 -5.03 -16.98 10.70
CA GLU A 69 -5.09 -18.35 11.24
C GLU A 69 -3.72 -19.06 11.19
N LYS A 70 -2.88 -18.72 10.21
CA LYS A 70 -1.51 -19.21 10.08
C LYS A 70 -0.48 -18.41 10.90
N GLY A 71 -0.95 -17.39 11.64
CA GLY A 71 -0.10 -16.57 12.52
C GLY A 71 0.57 -15.37 11.84
N TYR A 72 0.20 -15.03 10.60
CA TYR A 72 0.71 -13.82 9.95
C TYR A 72 -0.05 -12.58 10.41
N ASN A 73 0.69 -11.51 10.70
CA ASN A 73 0.10 -10.19 10.88
C ASN A 73 -0.43 -9.68 9.52
N PRO A 74 -1.69 -9.24 9.41
CA PRO A 74 -2.26 -8.67 8.16
C PRO A 74 -1.43 -7.54 7.54
N LEU A 75 -0.72 -6.75 8.37
CA LEU A 75 0.13 -5.67 7.89
C LEU A 75 1.37 -6.18 7.12
N VAL A 76 1.81 -7.40 7.40
CA VAL A 76 2.86 -8.06 6.59
C VAL A 76 2.36 -8.30 5.17
N TYR A 77 1.11 -8.77 5.03
CA TYR A 77 0.52 -8.95 3.69
C TYR A 77 0.31 -7.60 2.99
N ARG A 78 -0.11 -6.57 3.73
CA ARG A 78 -0.19 -5.21 3.18
C ARG A 78 1.18 -4.72 2.69
N MET A 79 2.24 -4.87 3.50
CA MET A 79 3.60 -4.51 3.08
C MET A 79 4.06 -5.31 1.86
N PHE A 80 3.77 -6.61 1.80
CA PHE A 80 4.04 -7.46 0.64
C PHE A 80 3.40 -6.90 -0.64
N CYS A 81 2.15 -6.45 -0.59
CA CYS A 81 1.49 -5.82 -1.72
C CYS A 81 2.14 -4.48 -2.11
N LEU A 82 2.54 -3.65 -1.13
CA LEU A 82 3.17 -2.35 -1.37
C LEU A 82 4.59 -2.44 -1.95
N GLN A 83 5.26 -3.58 -1.79
CA GLN A 83 6.60 -3.81 -2.35
C GLN A 83 6.61 -3.93 -3.88
N SER A 84 5.46 -4.10 -4.51
CA SER A 84 5.33 -4.16 -5.96
C SER A 84 4.48 -3.01 -6.48
N HIS A 85 4.88 -2.45 -7.62
CA HIS A 85 4.05 -1.47 -8.31
C HIS A 85 2.76 -2.13 -8.82
N TYR A 86 1.61 -1.47 -8.69
CA TYR A 86 0.30 -2.03 -9.05
C TYR A 86 0.17 -2.42 -10.55
N ARG A 87 1.01 -1.83 -11.42
CA ARG A 87 1.11 -2.18 -12.85
C ARG A 87 2.03 -3.38 -13.12
N LYS A 88 2.53 -4.05 -12.08
CA LYS A 88 3.33 -5.27 -12.22
C LYS A 88 2.58 -6.45 -11.63
N PRO A 89 2.66 -7.64 -12.24
CA PRO A 89 2.08 -8.83 -11.63
C PRO A 89 2.81 -9.15 -10.33
N LEU A 90 2.05 -9.42 -9.28
CA LEU A 90 2.58 -9.83 -7.99
C LEU A 90 2.39 -11.34 -7.82
N THR A 91 3.45 -12.06 -7.50
CA THR A 91 3.39 -13.50 -7.27
C THR A 91 3.48 -13.80 -5.78
N PHE A 92 2.42 -14.38 -5.24
CA PHE A 92 2.34 -14.82 -3.86
C PHE A 92 3.02 -16.18 -3.69
N SER A 93 3.84 -16.27 -2.66
CA SER A 93 4.28 -17.53 -2.04
C SER A 93 4.44 -17.31 -0.54
N TYR A 94 4.36 -18.37 0.25
CA TYR A 94 4.63 -18.26 1.69
C TYR A 94 6.07 -17.84 1.97
N ASP A 95 7.03 -18.30 1.17
CA ASP A 95 8.44 -17.90 1.30
C ASP A 95 8.61 -16.37 1.10
N ASN A 96 7.91 -15.80 0.11
CA ASN A 96 7.93 -14.35 -0.11
C ASN A 96 7.27 -13.59 1.06
N LEU A 97 6.19 -14.15 1.62
CA LEU A 97 5.52 -13.56 2.77
C LEU A 97 6.38 -13.65 4.03
N ASP A 98 7.09 -14.75 4.27
CA ASP A 98 8.04 -14.95 5.38
C ASP A 98 9.22 -13.96 5.30
N ASN A 99 9.75 -13.75 4.10
CA ASN A 99 10.76 -12.72 3.85
C ASN A 99 10.26 -11.33 4.19
N THR A 100 9.01 -11.03 3.78
CA THR A 100 8.37 -9.75 4.11
C THR A 100 8.10 -9.63 5.60
N ALA A 101 7.66 -10.69 6.28
CA ALA A 101 7.45 -10.69 7.73
C ALA A 101 8.75 -10.38 8.47
N THR A 102 9.85 -10.99 8.03
CA THR A 102 11.18 -10.72 8.59
C THR A 102 11.58 -9.26 8.39
N ALA A 103 11.36 -8.71 7.20
CA ALA A 103 11.68 -7.31 6.88
C ALA A 103 10.79 -6.33 7.70
N TYR A 104 9.50 -6.60 7.79
CA TYR A 104 8.54 -5.81 8.57
C TYR A 104 8.91 -5.76 10.04
N ASN A 105 9.17 -6.92 10.65
CA ASN A 105 9.53 -7.00 12.06
C ASN A 105 10.85 -6.27 12.36
N LYS A 106 11.86 -6.39 11.47
CA LYS A 106 13.11 -5.63 11.60
C LYS A 106 12.87 -4.13 11.49
N LEU A 107 12.00 -3.71 10.57
CA LEU A 107 11.68 -2.29 10.36
C LEU A 107 11.00 -1.71 11.60
N VAL A 108 9.92 -2.35 12.08
CA VAL A 108 9.20 -1.92 13.30
C VAL A 108 10.14 -1.89 14.51
N LYS A 109 10.99 -2.91 14.68
CA LYS A 109 11.98 -2.93 15.77
C LYS A 109 12.95 -1.75 15.72
N ARG A 110 13.43 -1.38 14.52
CA ARG A 110 14.33 -0.23 14.35
C ARG A 110 13.63 1.08 14.68
N ILE A 111 12.39 1.26 14.23
CA ILE A 111 11.59 2.47 14.52
C ILE A 111 11.27 2.55 16.00
N SER A 112 10.91 1.44 16.64
CA SER A 112 10.61 1.39 18.08
C SER A 112 11.82 1.69 18.98
N ALA A 113 13.02 1.56 18.46
CA ALA A 113 14.27 1.87 19.18
C ALA A 113 14.62 3.37 19.14
N LEU A 114 13.95 4.18 18.32
CA LEU A 114 14.15 5.63 18.29
C LEU A 114 13.60 6.28 19.55
N SER A 115 14.32 7.28 20.09
CA SER A 115 13.83 8.08 21.21
C SER A 115 12.60 8.89 20.80
N ARG A 116 11.63 8.94 21.70
CA ARG A 116 10.41 9.75 21.51
C ARG A 116 10.54 11.13 22.15
N ASP A 117 11.71 11.44 22.71
CA ASP A 117 11.98 12.72 23.33
C ASP A 117 12.42 13.76 22.29
N GLY A 118 12.08 15.03 22.55
CA GLY A 118 12.47 16.15 21.70
C GLY A 118 11.37 16.59 20.73
N GLU A 119 11.66 17.68 20.04
CA GLU A 119 10.79 18.28 19.02
C GLU A 119 11.42 18.05 17.63
N PRO A 120 10.63 17.76 16.60
CA PRO A 120 11.16 17.53 15.27
C PRO A 120 11.70 18.82 14.63
N ASP A 121 12.83 18.72 13.94
CA ASP A 121 13.30 19.76 13.00
C ASP A 121 12.42 19.75 11.74
N MET A 122 11.51 20.72 11.66
CA MET A 122 10.53 20.79 10.58
C MET A 122 11.18 21.06 9.20
N ALA A 123 12.30 21.79 9.14
CA ALA A 123 13.00 22.04 7.90
C ALA A 123 13.63 20.74 7.36
N LYS A 124 14.24 19.97 8.25
CA LYS A 124 14.77 18.64 7.92
C LYS A 124 13.67 17.63 7.59
N ALA A 125 12.54 17.70 8.27
CA ALA A 125 11.37 16.86 8.00
C ALA A 125 10.82 17.12 6.58
N GLU A 126 10.72 18.39 6.17
CA GLU A 126 10.29 18.76 4.81
C GLU A 126 11.25 18.20 3.75
N GLU A 127 12.56 18.36 3.96
CA GLU A 127 13.60 17.80 3.07
C GLU A 127 13.42 16.27 2.90
N LEU A 128 13.26 15.53 4.01
CA LEU A 128 13.15 14.08 4.01
C LEU A 128 11.82 13.58 3.41
N THR A 129 10.76 14.39 3.47
CA THR A 129 9.44 14.02 2.93
C THR A 129 9.37 14.11 1.41
N LYS A 130 10.21 14.93 0.80
CA LYS A 130 10.18 15.21 -0.64
C LYS A 130 10.26 13.95 -1.49
N GLY A 131 11.22 13.06 -1.22
CA GLY A 131 11.40 11.83 -2.00
C GLY A 131 10.20 10.88 -1.93
N PHE A 132 9.50 10.85 -0.79
CA PHE A 132 8.28 10.06 -0.63
C PHE A 132 7.13 10.61 -1.47
N SER A 133 6.93 11.93 -1.46
CA SER A 133 5.91 12.59 -2.29
C SER A 133 6.21 12.38 -3.77
N GLU A 134 7.46 12.57 -4.21
CA GLU A 134 7.87 12.31 -5.60
C GLU A 134 7.64 10.86 -6.03
N ALA A 135 7.84 9.90 -5.12
CA ALA A 135 7.56 8.49 -5.40
C ALA A 135 6.07 8.22 -5.63
N LEU A 136 5.20 8.85 -4.84
CA LEU A 136 3.75 8.71 -4.99
C LEU A 136 3.23 9.46 -6.20
N ASP A 137 3.75 10.64 -6.49
CA ASP A 137 3.42 11.43 -7.68
C ASP A 137 3.84 10.72 -8.97
N ASN A 138 4.84 9.86 -8.89
CA ASN A 138 5.27 9.00 -10.00
C ASN A 138 4.45 7.71 -10.08
N ASP A 139 3.17 7.87 -10.41
CA ASP A 139 2.22 6.76 -10.66
C ASP A 139 2.10 5.80 -9.45
N LEU A 140 2.03 6.34 -8.24
CA LEU A 140 1.89 5.59 -6.98
C LEU A 140 2.97 4.52 -6.81
N ASN A 141 4.24 4.89 -6.99
CA ASN A 141 5.36 3.97 -6.82
C ASN A 141 5.61 3.63 -5.34
N THR A 142 4.74 2.77 -4.79
CA THR A 142 4.78 2.37 -3.38
C THR A 142 6.05 1.62 -3.00
N SER A 143 6.68 0.92 -3.95
CA SER A 143 7.97 0.27 -3.73
C SER A 143 9.08 1.27 -3.42
N LEU A 144 9.11 2.40 -4.16
CA LEU A 144 10.06 3.49 -3.89
C LEU A 144 9.68 4.23 -2.61
N ALA A 145 8.38 4.48 -2.38
CA ALA A 145 7.89 5.09 -1.14
C ALA A 145 8.31 4.30 0.11
N LEU A 146 8.26 2.96 0.07
CA LEU A 146 8.78 2.11 1.15
C LEU A 146 10.30 2.27 1.33
N THR A 147 11.05 2.47 0.26
CA THR A 147 12.50 2.73 0.34
C THR A 147 12.78 4.02 1.12
N CYS A 148 11.96 5.07 0.92
CA CYS A 148 12.11 6.33 1.65
C CYS A 148 12.01 6.15 3.17
N VAL A 149 11.23 5.19 3.68
CA VAL A 149 11.20 4.88 5.13
C VAL A 149 12.58 4.42 5.62
N TYR A 150 13.26 3.57 4.85
CA TYR A 150 14.61 3.11 5.20
C TYR A 150 15.65 4.23 5.08
N ASP A 151 15.46 5.15 4.15
CA ASP A 151 16.37 6.28 3.95
C ASP A 151 16.23 7.31 5.08
N VAL A 152 15.02 7.56 5.57
CA VAL A 152 14.79 8.36 6.79
C VAL A 152 15.52 7.74 7.99
N LEU A 153 15.48 6.42 8.17
CA LEU A 153 16.17 5.75 9.27
C LEU A 153 17.71 5.85 9.20
N LYS A 154 18.27 6.10 8.01
CA LYS A 154 19.72 6.28 7.78
C LYS A 154 20.13 7.75 7.77
N ALA A 155 19.16 8.66 7.61
CA ALA A 155 19.44 10.09 7.48
C ALA A 155 20.15 10.65 8.72
N ASP A 156 20.97 11.67 8.49
CA ASP A 156 21.54 12.48 9.56
C ASP A 156 20.47 13.46 10.07
N ALA A 157 19.68 13.00 11.03
CA ALA A 157 18.60 13.72 11.70
C ALA A 157 18.38 13.12 13.09
N ASP A 158 17.81 13.91 14.00
CA ASP A 158 17.42 13.43 15.31
C ASP A 158 16.25 12.43 15.25
N ASP A 159 16.05 11.68 16.31
CA ASP A 159 15.03 10.63 16.39
C ASP A 159 13.60 11.20 16.33
N ALA A 160 13.36 12.38 16.94
CA ALA A 160 12.05 13.04 16.92
C ALA A 160 11.66 13.41 15.48
N THR A 161 12.59 13.96 14.69
CA THR A 161 12.40 14.26 13.27
C THR A 161 12.13 12.99 12.44
N LYS A 162 12.91 11.92 12.66
CA LYS A 162 12.68 10.63 11.98
C LYS A 162 11.30 10.06 12.29
N LEU A 163 10.90 10.03 13.56
CA LEU A 163 9.59 9.53 13.98
C LEU A 163 8.45 10.35 13.38
N TYR A 164 8.59 11.68 13.36
CA TYR A 164 7.61 12.56 12.74
C TYR A 164 7.43 12.22 11.25
N VAL A 165 8.52 12.17 10.48
CA VAL A 165 8.48 11.89 9.04
C VAL A 165 7.93 10.49 8.75
N ILE A 166 8.35 9.47 9.50
CA ILE A 166 7.82 8.10 9.34
C ILE A 166 6.33 8.07 9.69
N GLY A 167 5.88 8.83 10.68
CA GLY A 167 4.46 8.97 11.02
C GLY A 167 3.65 9.59 9.88
N GLU A 168 4.19 10.61 9.20
CA GLU A 168 3.55 11.20 8.01
C GLU A 168 3.46 10.17 6.86
N PHE A 169 4.53 9.41 6.60
CA PHE A 169 4.52 8.35 5.59
C PHE A 169 3.50 7.26 5.92
N ASP A 170 3.36 6.92 7.19
CA ASP A 170 2.47 5.86 7.64
C ASP A 170 0.98 6.23 7.55
N LYS A 171 0.63 7.51 7.47
CA LYS A 171 -0.73 7.95 7.12
C LYS A 171 -1.17 7.44 5.74
N VAL A 172 -0.22 7.23 4.83
CA VAL A 172 -0.45 6.66 3.48
C VAL A 172 -0.21 5.16 3.47
N LEU A 173 0.94 4.70 4.00
CA LEU A 173 1.34 3.29 3.98
C LEU A 173 0.42 2.43 4.86
N SER A 174 -0.04 2.97 5.99
CA SER A 174 -0.91 2.27 6.98
C SER A 174 -0.33 0.91 7.39
N LEU A 175 0.91 0.92 7.84
CA LEU A 175 1.67 -0.25 8.30
C LEU A 175 1.86 -0.28 9.81
N ASP A 176 1.26 0.68 10.55
CA ASP A 176 1.40 0.85 12.00
C ASP A 176 2.88 0.98 12.46
N LEU A 177 3.71 1.64 11.63
CA LEU A 177 5.16 1.71 11.81
C LEU A 177 5.59 2.41 13.09
N THR A 178 4.81 3.38 13.56
CA THR A 178 5.11 4.18 14.76
C THR A 178 4.38 3.71 16.01
N LYS A 179 3.50 2.70 15.89
CA LYS A 179 2.86 2.07 17.05
C LYS A 179 3.91 1.41 17.95
N VAL A 180 3.80 1.67 19.24
CA VAL A 180 4.59 0.92 20.23
C VAL A 180 4.02 -0.50 20.27
N PRO A 181 4.82 -1.54 20.03
CA PRO A 181 4.36 -2.90 20.24
C PRO A 181 3.85 -3.04 21.68
N GLU A 182 2.63 -3.53 21.86
CA GLU A 182 2.17 -3.90 23.19
C GLU A 182 3.14 -4.93 23.76
N SER A 183 3.75 -4.59 24.90
CA SER A 183 4.59 -5.57 25.60
C SER A 183 3.69 -6.72 26.01
N ASN A 184 3.85 -7.87 25.37
CA ASN A 184 3.25 -9.09 25.88
C ASN A 184 3.69 -9.28 27.34
N LYS A 185 2.78 -8.95 28.27
CA LYS A 185 2.91 -9.31 29.69
C LYS A 185 2.63 -10.79 29.85
#